data_ec81cc71aedb0a7e06eed2c2de360bd8
#
_entry.id   ec81cc71aedb0a7e06eed2c2de360bd8
#
_cell.length_a   1.000
_cell.length_b   1.000
_cell.length_c   1.000
_cell.angle_alpha   90.00
_cell.angle_beta   90.00
_cell.angle_gamma   90.00
#
_symmetry.space_group_name_H-M   'P 1'
#
loop_
_entity.id
_entity.type
_entity.pdbx_description
1 polymer ?
#
loop_
_entity_poly.entity_id
_entity_poly.type
_entity_poly.pdbx_seq_one_letter_code
_entity_poly.pdbx_strand_id
1 'polypeptide(L)'
;MNPSGPITLSRRHIMAATIGNALEFYDFMTYAFFAIQIGHAFFPSQDAFVSLMLSLATFAIGFVTRPLGGIIIGAYSDRAGRRAAMVLTFTLMGGSIIVLALTPSYAAIGIAAPIIAIVARMVQGFSLGGEVGPTTAFLLEAAPTKKRGVIVSWQLASQLAANIVGGLVGLILSAVLSADILDAYGWRIAFLIGALALPYGLWIRRSLPETLHQPERHEVQPSAATTGLGLARQSRRVIILGLVVLAYGTIATYTSQYFATYAQNTLHMSTRAAFGATVATNAAALVAILYGGWLSDRIGRKPVMLWPNVVFLVIVYPLFVWIVDARSSTVLLVGAAIFGFTRAVGFGAFFAALTESLPKPIRGGALAIVYATSIAIFGGTAQNVVAWLIHVTGNPLAITWYVMFAGVIGHIAMMFMLESAPVRRAAAAKGD
;
A
#
# COMPACT_ATOMS: atom_id res chain seq x y z
N MET A 1 7.02 34.21 -24.46
CA MET A 1 6.55 33.90 -23.10
C MET A 1 7.36 32.72 -22.61
N ASN A 2 8.16 32.89 -21.58
CA ASN A 2 9.15 31.91 -21.11
C ASN A 2 8.45 30.91 -20.16
N PRO A 3 8.33 29.59 -20.48
CA PRO A 3 7.58 28.64 -19.66
C PRO A 3 8.41 27.92 -18.61
N SER A 4 9.45 28.56 -18.07
CA SER A 4 10.35 27.94 -17.08
C SER A 4 10.11 28.38 -15.63
N GLY A 5 8.87 28.76 -15.28
CA GLY A 5 8.48 28.95 -13.87
C GLY A 5 8.28 27.61 -13.16
N PRO A 6 8.60 27.50 -11.85
CA PRO A 6 8.31 26.29 -11.09
C PRO A 6 6.81 25.96 -11.19
N ILE A 7 6.47 24.73 -11.58
CA ILE A 7 5.08 24.25 -11.64
C ILE A 7 4.54 24.29 -10.21
N THR A 8 3.76 25.34 -9.89
CA THR A 8 3.07 25.42 -8.62
C THR A 8 1.90 24.44 -8.66
N LEU A 9 2.00 23.35 -7.90
CA LEU A 9 0.90 22.40 -7.75
C LEU A 9 -0.33 23.12 -7.19
N SER A 10 -1.38 23.18 -8.00
CA SER A 10 -2.68 23.53 -7.48
C SER A 10 -3.19 22.37 -6.60
N ARG A 11 -4.00 22.68 -5.58
CA ARG A 11 -4.68 21.67 -4.76
C ARG A 11 -5.43 20.63 -5.62
N ARG A 12 -5.91 21.04 -6.79
CA ARG A 12 -6.60 20.17 -7.76
C ARG A 12 -5.69 19.07 -8.32
N HIS A 13 -4.41 19.35 -8.58
CA HIS A 13 -3.47 18.35 -9.07
C HIS A 13 -3.13 17.28 -8.02
N ILE A 14 -2.95 17.69 -6.76
CA ILE A 14 -2.74 16.77 -5.64
C ILE A 14 -3.98 15.89 -5.46
N MET A 15 -5.18 16.49 -5.46
CA MET A 15 -6.44 15.76 -5.34
C MET A 15 -6.65 14.76 -6.48
N ALA A 16 -6.39 15.15 -7.73
CA ALA A 16 -6.55 14.25 -8.88
C ALA A 16 -5.62 13.02 -8.80
N ALA A 17 -4.36 13.22 -8.42
CA ALA A 17 -3.40 12.15 -8.23
C ALA A 17 -3.79 11.22 -7.06
N THR A 18 -4.24 11.78 -5.94
CA THR A 18 -4.59 11.01 -4.73
C THR A 18 -5.92 10.27 -4.87
N ILE A 19 -6.93 10.83 -5.54
CA ILE A 19 -8.22 10.14 -5.78
C ILE A 19 -8.03 8.93 -6.68
N GLY A 20 -7.26 9.06 -7.77
CA GLY A 20 -6.98 7.93 -8.65
C GLY A 20 -6.32 6.76 -7.90
N ASN A 21 -5.28 7.07 -7.13
CA ASN A 21 -4.59 6.08 -6.28
C ASN A 21 -5.53 5.45 -5.22
N ALA A 22 -6.43 6.25 -4.61
CA ALA A 22 -7.38 5.73 -3.63
C ALA A 22 -8.36 4.72 -4.25
N LEU A 23 -8.92 5.00 -5.43
CA LEU A 23 -9.85 4.11 -6.11
C LEU A 23 -9.21 2.75 -6.43
N GLU A 24 -7.97 2.75 -6.93
CA GLU A 24 -7.23 1.51 -7.24
C GLU A 24 -6.91 0.69 -5.99
N PHE A 25 -6.58 1.36 -4.88
CA PHE A 25 -6.30 0.68 -3.61
C PHE A 25 -7.56 0.13 -2.93
N TYR A 26 -8.71 0.80 -3.05
CA TYR A 26 -9.98 0.29 -2.54
C TYR A 26 -10.26 -1.11 -3.08
N ASP A 27 -10.24 -1.24 -4.40
CA ASP A 27 -10.56 -2.50 -5.08
C ASP A 27 -9.57 -3.61 -4.74
N PHE A 28 -8.30 -3.26 -4.72
CA PHE A 28 -7.25 -4.21 -4.40
C PHE A 28 -7.34 -4.74 -2.97
N MET A 29 -7.64 -3.85 -1.99
CA MET A 29 -7.71 -4.21 -0.57
C MET A 29 -9.03 -4.88 -0.17
N THR A 30 -10.11 -4.63 -0.90
CA THR A 30 -11.40 -5.32 -0.66
C THR A 30 -11.24 -6.83 -0.67
N TYR A 31 -10.38 -7.39 -1.53
CA TYR A 31 -10.06 -8.81 -1.51
C TYR A 31 -9.48 -9.28 -0.16
N ALA A 32 -8.51 -8.55 0.38
CA ALA A 32 -7.86 -8.90 1.64
C ALA A 32 -8.83 -8.85 2.83
N PHE A 33 -9.78 -7.91 2.81
CA PHE A 33 -10.77 -7.76 3.88
C PHE A 33 -11.82 -8.88 3.87
N PHE A 34 -12.13 -9.41 2.71
CA PHE A 34 -13.08 -10.51 2.52
C PHE A 34 -12.39 -11.85 2.20
N ALA A 35 -11.13 -12.03 2.61
CA ALA A 35 -10.34 -13.20 2.25
C ALA A 35 -10.98 -14.52 2.69
N ILE A 36 -11.69 -14.55 3.83
CA ILE A 36 -12.38 -15.73 4.36
C ILE A 36 -13.56 -16.08 3.43
N GLN A 37 -14.43 -15.11 3.15
CA GLN A 37 -15.64 -15.29 2.32
C GLN A 37 -15.27 -15.68 0.87
N ILE A 38 -14.22 -15.08 0.34
CA ILE A 38 -13.67 -15.42 -0.98
C ILE A 38 -13.08 -16.84 -0.97
N GLY A 39 -12.42 -17.21 0.14
CA GLY A 39 -11.94 -18.57 0.37
C GLY A 39 -13.08 -19.61 0.28
N HIS A 40 -14.17 -19.39 1.00
CA HIS A 40 -15.36 -20.25 0.97
C HIS A 40 -15.97 -20.35 -0.43
N ALA A 41 -16.02 -19.23 -1.17
CA ALA A 41 -16.64 -19.18 -2.49
C ALA A 41 -15.82 -19.88 -3.59
N PHE A 42 -14.50 -19.70 -3.61
CA PHE A 42 -13.63 -20.16 -4.71
C PHE A 42 -12.71 -21.33 -4.36
N PHE A 43 -12.43 -21.53 -3.08
CA PHE A 43 -11.49 -22.56 -2.59
C PHE A 43 -12.12 -23.40 -1.47
N PRO A 44 -13.32 -24.01 -1.69
CA PRO A 44 -13.95 -24.80 -0.65
C PRO A 44 -13.04 -25.97 -0.25
N SER A 45 -12.86 -26.15 1.05
CA SER A 45 -12.09 -27.23 1.64
C SER A 45 -12.74 -27.70 2.94
N GLN A 46 -12.56 -28.96 3.28
CA GLN A 46 -12.97 -29.47 4.59
C GLN A 46 -12.14 -28.83 5.72
N ASP A 47 -10.92 -28.40 5.43
CA ASP A 47 -10.06 -27.65 6.32
C ASP A 47 -10.18 -26.13 6.00
N ALA A 48 -10.75 -25.37 6.93
CA ALA A 48 -10.90 -23.92 6.83
C ALA A 48 -9.55 -23.18 6.67
N PHE A 49 -8.48 -23.71 7.24
CA PHE A 49 -7.15 -23.15 7.09
C PHE A 49 -6.64 -23.26 5.65
N VAL A 50 -6.87 -24.39 4.99
CA VAL A 50 -6.47 -24.59 3.58
C VAL A 50 -7.24 -23.62 2.67
N SER A 51 -8.54 -23.45 2.87
CA SER A 51 -9.38 -22.48 2.14
C SER A 51 -8.84 -21.06 2.29
N LEU A 52 -8.55 -20.64 3.53
CA LEU A 52 -7.98 -19.32 3.82
C LEU A 52 -6.61 -19.15 3.16
N MET A 53 -5.72 -20.12 3.27
CA MET A 53 -4.36 -20.05 2.70
C MET A 53 -4.40 -19.92 1.17
N LEU A 54 -5.29 -20.63 0.49
CA LEU A 54 -5.46 -20.52 -0.97
C LEU A 54 -6.01 -19.15 -1.37
N SER A 55 -6.95 -18.61 -0.60
CA SER A 55 -7.46 -17.25 -0.80
C SER A 55 -6.33 -16.21 -0.63
N LEU A 56 -5.57 -16.28 0.45
CA LEU A 56 -4.45 -15.38 0.70
C LEU A 56 -3.32 -15.54 -0.34
N ALA A 57 -3.06 -16.76 -0.82
CA ALA A 57 -2.11 -17.00 -1.91
C ALA A 57 -2.59 -16.36 -3.23
N THR A 58 -3.89 -16.43 -3.51
CA THR A 58 -4.49 -15.74 -4.65
C THR A 58 -4.40 -14.22 -4.51
N PHE A 59 -4.52 -13.67 -3.31
CA PHE A 59 -4.21 -12.26 -3.05
C PHE A 59 -2.74 -11.96 -3.35
N ALA A 60 -1.83 -12.81 -2.91
CA ALA A 60 -0.39 -12.66 -3.08
C ALA A 60 0.04 -12.65 -4.55
N ILE A 61 -0.58 -13.44 -5.42
CA ILE A 61 -0.20 -13.56 -6.83
C ILE A 61 -0.35 -12.24 -7.58
N GLY A 62 -1.28 -11.37 -7.16
CA GLY A 62 -1.43 -10.03 -7.71
C GLY A 62 -0.18 -9.14 -7.51
N PHE A 63 0.68 -9.43 -6.54
CA PHE A 63 1.92 -8.68 -6.35
C PHE A 63 3.05 -9.14 -7.26
N VAL A 64 3.04 -10.41 -7.66
CA VAL A 64 4.06 -10.99 -8.53
C VAL A 64 4.02 -10.36 -9.93
N THR A 65 2.84 -9.97 -10.40
CA THR A 65 2.67 -9.36 -11.73
C THR A 65 2.96 -7.86 -11.76
N ARG A 66 3.08 -7.18 -10.61
CA ARG A 66 3.36 -5.73 -10.54
C ARG A 66 4.64 -5.30 -11.23
N PRO A 67 5.80 -5.96 -11.03
CA PRO A 67 7.03 -5.57 -11.73
C PRO A 67 6.90 -5.65 -13.26
N LEU A 68 6.21 -6.70 -13.76
CA LEU A 68 5.94 -6.85 -15.20
C LEU A 68 5.04 -5.73 -15.71
N GLY A 69 3.98 -5.39 -14.97
CA GLY A 69 3.12 -4.27 -15.27
C GLY A 69 3.88 -2.95 -15.33
N GLY A 70 4.76 -2.69 -14.35
CA GLY A 70 5.61 -1.50 -14.32
C GLY A 70 6.48 -1.35 -15.56
N ILE A 71 7.10 -2.43 -16.02
CA ILE A 71 7.96 -2.43 -17.21
C ILE A 71 7.12 -2.23 -18.50
N ILE A 72 6.08 -3.05 -18.68
CA ILE A 72 5.30 -3.07 -19.94
C ILE A 72 4.44 -1.81 -20.08
N ILE A 73 3.74 -1.42 -18.99
CA ILE A 73 2.90 -0.20 -19.00
C ILE A 73 3.78 1.04 -19.06
N GLY A 74 4.95 1.04 -18.40
CA GLY A 74 5.93 2.11 -18.52
C GLY A 74 6.37 2.31 -19.96
N ALA A 75 6.79 1.25 -20.64
CA ALA A 75 7.17 1.31 -22.05
C ALA A 75 6.01 1.72 -22.97
N TYR A 76 4.79 1.30 -22.66
CA TYR A 76 3.59 1.75 -23.38
C TYR A 76 3.32 3.24 -23.15
N SER A 77 3.45 3.71 -21.89
CA SER A 77 3.30 5.12 -21.53
C SER A 77 4.27 6.03 -22.29
N ASP A 78 5.52 5.57 -22.47
CA ASP A 78 6.55 6.34 -23.18
C ASP A 78 6.25 6.45 -24.69
N ARG A 79 5.52 5.48 -25.27
CA ARG A 79 5.17 5.45 -26.71
C ARG A 79 3.81 6.06 -27.02
N ALA A 80 2.79 5.70 -26.24
CA ALA A 80 1.39 6.07 -26.49
C ALA A 80 0.93 7.29 -25.69
N GLY A 81 1.75 7.77 -24.75
CA GLY A 81 1.42 8.87 -23.85
C GLY A 81 0.94 8.42 -22.48
N ARG A 82 1.15 9.28 -21.49
CA ARG A 82 0.78 9.01 -20.08
C ARG A 82 -0.72 8.84 -19.88
N ARG A 83 -1.52 9.65 -20.58
CA ARG A 83 -2.98 9.56 -20.54
C ARG A 83 -3.47 8.21 -21.05
N ALA A 84 -2.94 7.73 -22.17
CA ALA A 84 -3.32 6.43 -22.76
C ALA A 84 -2.98 5.28 -21.81
N ALA A 85 -1.81 5.31 -21.18
CA ALA A 85 -1.41 4.32 -20.17
C ALA A 85 -2.33 4.32 -18.94
N MET A 86 -2.67 5.49 -18.40
CA MET A 86 -3.58 5.62 -17.27
C MET A 86 -5.00 5.12 -17.59
N VAL A 87 -5.50 5.35 -18.81
CA VAL A 87 -6.80 4.83 -19.25
C VAL A 87 -6.76 3.31 -19.38
N LEU A 88 -5.67 2.76 -19.93
CA LEU A 88 -5.48 1.31 -20.06
C LEU A 88 -5.45 0.62 -18.70
N THR A 89 -4.62 1.09 -17.77
CA THR A 89 -4.49 0.49 -16.43
C THR A 89 -5.83 0.50 -15.71
N PHE A 90 -6.52 1.63 -15.74
CA PHE A 90 -7.81 1.76 -15.08
C PHE A 90 -8.90 0.87 -15.69
N THR A 91 -8.88 0.69 -17.03
CA THR A 91 -9.80 -0.22 -17.72
C THR A 91 -9.52 -1.68 -17.39
N LEU A 92 -8.24 -2.09 -17.36
CA LEU A 92 -7.84 -3.44 -16.97
C LEU A 92 -8.21 -3.74 -15.52
N MET A 93 -7.94 -2.79 -14.61
CA MET A 93 -8.31 -2.91 -13.19
C MET A 93 -9.82 -3.08 -13.05
N GLY A 94 -10.60 -2.18 -13.63
CA GLY A 94 -12.04 -2.21 -13.54
C GLY A 94 -12.67 -3.45 -14.17
N GLY A 95 -12.19 -3.86 -15.34
CA GLY A 95 -12.64 -5.08 -15.99
C GLY A 95 -12.40 -6.32 -15.13
N SER A 96 -11.22 -6.43 -14.52
CA SER A 96 -10.89 -7.57 -13.66
C SER A 96 -11.71 -7.60 -12.37
N ILE A 97 -12.08 -6.45 -11.80
CA ILE A 97 -12.95 -6.34 -10.63
C ILE A 97 -14.36 -6.85 -10.97
N ILE A 98 -14.92 -6.40 -12.11
CA ILE A 98 -16.23 -6.83 -12.57
C ILE A 98 -16.22 -8.34 -12.83
N VAL A 99 -15.21 -8.87 -13.50
CA VAL A 99 -15.03 -10.31 -13.72
C VAL A 99 -15.02 -11.05 -12.39
N LEU A 100 -14.20 -10.61 -11.43
CA LEU A 100 -14.12 -11.26 -10.12
C LEU A 100 -15.47 -11.24 -9.39
N ALA A 101 -16.16 -10.09 -9.34
CA ALA A 101 -17.45 -9.92 -8.67
C ALA A 101 -18.55 -10.81 -9.27
N LEU A 102 -18.55 -10.99 -10.60
CA LEU A 102 -19.55 -11.77 -11.32
C LEU A 102 -19.20 -13.27 -11.46
N THR A 103 -17.97 -13.67 -11.10
CA THR A 103 -17.53 -15.07 -11.18
C THR A 103 -18.37 -15.95 -10.25
N PRO A 104 -19.06 -17.01 -10.77
CA PRO A 104 -19.79 -17.95 -9.95
C PRO A 104 -18.87 -18.70 -8.98
N SER A 105 -19.44 -19.26 -7.92
CA SER A 105 -18.68 -20.02 -6.93
C SER A 105 -18.15 -21.36 -7.50
N TYR A 106 -17.21 -21.97 -6.78
CA TYR A 106 -16.69 -23.30 -7.12
C TYR A 106 -17.83 -24.36 -7.25
N ALA A 107 -18.85 -24.27 -6.42
CA ALA A 107 -19.99 -25.19 -6.48
C ALA A 107 -20.76 -25.10 -7.82
N ALA A 108 -20.73 -23.95 -8.50
CA ALA A 108 -21.44 -23.75 -9.76
C ALA A 108 -20.61 -24.10 -11.00
N ILE A 109 -19.31 -23.75 -11.01
CA ILE A 109 -18.45 -23.88 -12.21
C ILE A 109 -17.14 -24.66 -11.95
N GLY A 110 -17.00 -25.28 -10.78
CA GLY A 110 -15.84 -26.08 -10.44
C GLY A 110 -14.53 -25.32 -10.47
N ILE A 111 -13.47 -25.96 -10.97
CA ILE A 111 -12.09 -25.43 -11.01
C ILE A 111 -11.96 -24.13 -11.83
N ALA A 112 -12.91 -23.83 -12.70
CA ALA A 112 -12.90 -22.57 -13.46
C ALA A 112 -13.00 -21.33 -12.53
N ALA A 113 -13.72 -21.44 -11.40
CA ALA A 113 -13.89 -20.33 -10.45
C ALA A 113 -12.54 -19.85 -9.88
N PRO A 114 -11.70 -20.69 -9.25
CA PRO A 114 -10.39 -20.25 -8.76
C PRO A 114 -9.45 -19.80 -9.89
N ILE A 115 -9.48 -20.41 -11.06
CA ILE A 115 -8.65 -20.00 -12.20
C ILE A 115 -8.99 -18.56 -12.62
N ILE A 116 -10.30 -18.25 -12.77
CA ILE A 116 -10.76 -16.89 -13.10
C ILE A 116 -10.33 -15.91 -12.02
N ALA A 117 -10.49 -16.27 -10.73
CA ALA A 117 -10.08 -15.42 -9.62
C ALA A 117 -8.57 -15.12 -9.65
N ILE A 118 -7.73 -16.13 -9.88
CA ILE A 118 -6.26 -15.98 -9.99
C ILE A 118 -5.91 -15.06 -11.17
N VAL A 119 -6.48 -15.30 -12.35
CA VAL A 119 -6.21 -14.47 -13.54
C VAL A 119 -6.65 -13.03 -13.31
N ALA A 120 -7.84 -12.80 -12.74
CA ALA A 120 -8.32 -11.47 -12.39
C ALA A 120 -7.35 -10.76 -11.43
N ARG A 121 -6.83 -11.44 -10.42
CA ARG A 121 -5.84 -10.91 -9.49
C ARG A 121 -4.50 -10.59 -10.16
N MET A 122 -4.06 -11.41 -11.10
CA MET A 122 -2.86 -11.13 -11.90
C MET A 122 -3.02 -9.88 -12.74
N VAL A 123 -4.18 -9.69 -13.39
CA VAL A 123 -4.50 -8.48 -14.17
C VAL A 123 -4.56 -7.24 -13.28
N GLN A 124 -5.16 -7.32 -12.10
CA GLN A 124 -5.18 -6.23 -11.11
C GLN A 124 -3.77 -5.83 -10.70
N GLY A 125 -2.93 -6.81 -10.35
CA GLY A 125 -1.55 -6.57 -9.97
C GLY A 125 -0.73 -5.95 -11.10
N PHE A 126 -0.88 -6.46 -12.32
CA PHE A 126 -0.24 -5.91 -13.51
C PHE A 126 -0.59 -4.43 -13.73
N SER A 127 -1.87 -4.07 -13.57
CA SER A 127 -2.34 -2.69 -13.71
C SER A 127 -1.71 -1.73 -12.70
N LEU A 128 -1.55 -2.17 -11.44
CA LEU A 128 -1.00 -1.35 -10.35
C LEU A 128 0.51 -1.12 -10.41
N GLY A 129 1.23 -1.84 -11.30
CA GLY A 129 2.69 -1.95 -11.26
C GLY A 129 3.47 -0.66 -11.51
N GLY A 130 2.91 0.35 -12.15
CA GLY A 130 3.66 1.50 -12.65
C GLY A 130 3.46 2.84 -11.90
N GLU A 131 2.61 2.93 -10.89
CA GLU A 131 2.10 4.24 -10.43
C GLU A 131 2.87 4.91 -9.28
N VAL A 132 3.32 4.16 -8.28
CA VAL A 132 3.75 4.75 -6.99
C VAL A 132 5.07 5.51 -7.07
N GLY A 133 6.04 5.02 -7.84
CA GLY A 133 7.36 5.65 -7.95
C GLY A 133 7.30 7.07 -8.56
N PRO A 134 6.79 7.20 -9.80
CA PRO A 134 6.64 8.49 -10.46
C PRO A 134 5.76 9.47 -9.68
N THR A 135 4.65 9.02 -9.10
CA THR A 135 3.73 9.87 -8.33
C THR A 135 4.40 10.41 -7.08
N THR A 136 5.16 9.60 -6.34
CA THR A 136 5.89 10.04 -5.15
C THR A 136 7.00 11.04 -5.50
N ALA A 137 7.75 10.78 -6.57
CA ALA A 137 8.78 11.69 -7.06
C ALA A 137 8.16 13.04 -7.46
N PHE A 138 7.05 13.02 -8.17
CA PHE A 138 6.30 14.22 -8.55
C PHE A 138 5.84 15.03 -7.32
N LEU A 139 5.24 14.37 -6.33
CA LEU A 139 4.81 15.03 -5.09
C LEU A 139 5.99 15.71 -4.36
N LEU A 140 7.16 15.06 -4.32
CA LEU A 140 8.35 15.65 -3.70
C LEU A 140 8.86 16.87 -4.47
N GLU A 141 8.97 16.76 -5.80
CA GLU A 141 9.57 17.80 -6.66
C GLU A 141 8.72 19.06 -6.71
N ALA A 142 7.41 18.87 -6.68
CA ALA A 142 6.45 19.96 -6.68
C ALA A 142 6.14 20.52 -5.28
N ALA A 143 6.63 19.87 -4.21
CA ALA A 143 6.43 20.32 -2.84
C ALA A 143 7.37 21.48 -2.45
N PRO A 144 6.86 22.54 -1.79
CA PRO A 144 7.72 23.53 -1.14
C PRO A 144 8.67 22.83 -0.17
N THR A 145 9.94 23.27 -0.13
CA THR A 145 11.01 22.63 0.65
C THR A 145 10.63 22.38 2.12
N LYS A 146 9.88 23.31 2.73
CA LYS A 146 9.43 23.24 4.14
C LYS A 146 8.24 22.30 4.38
N LYS A 147 7.61 21.74 3.33
CA LYS A 147 6.39 20.93 3.41
C LYS A 147 6.52 19.60 2.66
N ARG A 148 7.73 19.18 2.31
CA ARG A 148 7.97 17.95 1.55
C ARG A 148 7.47 16.69 2.26
N GLY A 149 7.69 16.60 3.57
CA GLY A 149 7.26 15.46 4.37
C GLY A 149 5.74 15.29 4.34
N VAL A 150 5.00 16.35 4.66
CA VAL A 150 3.54 16.27 4.68
C VAL A 150 2.94 16.07 3.29
N ILE A 151 3.52 16.66 2.23
CA ILE A 151 3.00 16.50 0.87
C ILE A 151 3.27 15.09 0.34
N VAL A 152 4.45 14.54 0.56
CA VAL A 152 4.78 13.17 0.16
C VAL A 152 3.95 12.15 0.96
N SER A 153 3.65 12.41 2.23
CA SER A 153 2.82 11.51 3.03
C SER A 153 1.37 11.38 2.52
N TRP A 154 0.86 12.31 1.72
CA TRP A 154 -0.46 12.19 1.05
C TRP A 154 -0.54 10.98 0.10
N GLN A 155 0.59 10.51 -0.45
CA GLN A 155 0.63 9.28 -1.25
C GLN A 155 0.10 8.08 -0.46
N LEU A 156 0.61 7.89 0.75
CA LEU A 156 0.16 6.79 1.62
C LEU A 156 -1.18 7.11 2.31
N ALA A 157 -1.43 8.35 2.65
CA ALA A 157 -2.69 8.78 3.24
C ALA A 157 -3.89 8.47 2.34
N SER A 158 -3.76 8.62 1.01
CA SER A 158 -4.81 8.27 0.05
C SER A 158 -5.11 6.76 0.02
N GLN A 159 -4.09 5.91 0.19
CA GLN A 159 -4.26 4.46 0.30
C GLN A 159 -4.99 4.08 1.59
N LEU A 160 -4.62 4.72 2.71
CA LEU A 160 -5.29 4.52 4.00
C LEU A 160 -6.75 4.99 3.96
N ALA A 161 -7.05 6.11 3.27
CA ALA A 161 -8.41 6.56 3.05
C ALA A 161 -9.24 5.53 2.27
N ALA A 162 -8.67 4.93 1.23
CA ALA A 162 -9.30 3.85 0.48
C ALA A 162 -9.60 2.62 1.36
N ASN A 163 -8.64 2.25 2.22
CA ASN A 163 -8.81 1.14 3.16
C ASN A 163 -9.90 1.44 4.20
N ILE A 164 -10.04 2.68 4.65
CA ILE A 164 -11.14 3.11 5.53
C ILE A 164 -12.48 2.89 4.82
N VAL A 165 -12.60 3.34 3.57
CA VAL A 165 -13.83 3.16 2.79
C VAL A 165 -14.15 1.67 2.62
N GLY A 166 -13.17 0.83 2.25
CA GLY A 166 -13.35 -0.62 2.14
C GLY A 166 -13.77 -1.27 3.46
N GLY A 167 -13.15 -0.87 4.56
CA GLY A 167 -13.52 -1.33 5.91
C GLY A 167 -14.92 -0.87 6.33
N LEU A 168 -15.31 0.37 5.99
CA LEU A 168 -16.67 0.89 6.25
C LEU A 168 -17.72 0.13 5.43
N VAL A 169 -17.45 -0.16 4.17
CA VAL A 169 -18.35 -0.98 3.35
C VAL A 169 -18.54 -2.36 3.99
N GLY A 170 -17.45 -3.03 4.40
CA GLY A 170 -17.52 -4.30 5.12
C GLY A 170 -18.30 -4.20 6.43
N LEU A 171 -18.08 -3.13 7.21
CA LEU A 171 -18.80 -2.87 8.46
C LEU A 171 -20.29 -2.67 8.23
N ILE A 172 -20.69 -1.87 7.24
CA ILE A 172 -22.09 -1.62 6.88
C ILE A 172 -22.75 -2.93 6.41
N LEU A 173 -22.10 -3.65 5.49
CA LEU A 173 -22.62 -4.92 4.99
C LEU A 173 -22.80 -5.95 6.12
N SER A 174 -21.85 -6.03 7.05
CA SER A 174 -21.94 -6.91 8.22
C SER A 174 -23.01 -6.50 9.24
N ALA A 175 -23.46 -5.24 9.19
CA ALA A 175 -24.53 -4.75 10.05
C ALA A 175 -25.93 -4.96 9.46
N VAL A 176 -26.04 -4.97 8.11
CA VAL A 176 -27.32 -5.00 7.40
C VAL A 176 -27.65 -6.41 6.89
N LEU A 177 -26.65 -7.20 6.51
CA LEU A 177 -26.84 -8.53 5.94
C LEU A 177 -26.77 -9.61 7.02
N SER A 178 -27.53 -10.70 6.84
CA SER A 178 -27.33 -11.91 7.64
C SER A 178 -25.96 -12.53 7.35
N ALA A 179 -25.45 -13.35 8.28
CA ALA A 179 -24.13 -13.98 8.13
C ALA A 179 -24.02 -14.79 6.83
N ASP A 180 -25.07 -15.54 6.48
CA ASP A 180 -25.08 -16.37 5.26
C ASP A 180 -25.05 -15.53 3.98
N ILE A 181 -25.80 -14.42 3.94
CA ILE A 181 -25.83 -13.50 2.80
C ILE A 181 -24.50 -12.74 2.70
N LEU A 182 -23.93 -12.35 3.83
CA LEU A 182 -22.62 -11.70 3.87
C LEU A 182 -21.51 -12.62 3.34
N ASP A 183 -21.51 -13.88 3.75
CA ASP A 183 -20.54 -14.88 3.29
C ASP A 183 -20.70 -15.16 1.77
N ALA A 184 -21.92 -15.34 1.29
CA ALA A 184 -22.17 -15.66 -0.12
C ALA A 184 -21.99 -14.48 -1.07
N TYR A 185 -22.43 -13.26 -0.67
CA TYR A 185 -22.57 -12.12 -1.57
C TYR A 185 -21.88 -10.83 -1.08
N GLY A 186 -21.54 -10.71 0.19
CA GLY A 186 -21.01 -9.47 0.77
C GLY A 186 -19.79 -8.94 0.04
N TRP A 187 -18.84 -9.79 -0.27
CA TRP A 187 -17.65 -9.43 -1.02
C TRP A 187 -17.94 -9.02 -2.48
N ARG A 188 -18.96 -9.64 -3.13
CA ARG A 188 -19.40 -9.26 -4.48
C ARG A 188 -19.98 -7.86 -4.48
N ILE A 189 -20.83 -7.54 -3.50
CA ILE A 189 -21.40 -6.19 -3.32
C ILE A 189 -20.30 -5.17 -3.09
N ALA A 190 -19.31 -5.47 -2.25
CA ALA A 190 -18.19 -4.59 -2.00
C ALA A 190 -17.38 -4.29 -3.26
N PHE A 191 -17.09 -5.30 -4.10
CA PHE A 191 -16.42 -5.10 -5.39
C PHE A 191 -17.27 -4.30 -6.38
N LEU A 192 -18.59 -4.55 -6.45
CA LEU A 192 -19.49 -3.80 -7.33
C LEU A 192 -19.59 -2.33 -6.90
N ILE A 193 -19.56 -2.02 -5.60
CA ILE A 193 -19.48 -0.64 -5.11
C ILE A 193 -18.21 0.04 -5.63
N GLY A 194 -17.05 -0.64 -5.59
CA GLY A 194 -15.82 -0.17 -6.21
C GLY A 194 -15.95 0.05 -7.72
N ALA A 195 -16.59 -0.91 -8.41
CA ALA A 195 -16.82 -0.81 -9.84
C ALA A 195 -17.69 0.40 -10.23
N LEU A 196 -18.61 0.85 -9.38
CA LEU A 196 -19.39 2.08 -9.63
C LEU A 196 -18.53 3.34 -9.72
N ALA A 197 -17.36 3.34 -9.12
CA ALA A 197 -16.42 4.47 -9.21
C ALA A 197 -15.65 4.50 -10.55
N LEU A 198 -15.64 3.41 -11.34
CA LEU A 198 -14.87 3.30 -12.58
C LEU A 198 -15.28 4.32 -13.66
N PRO A 199 -16.57 4.56 -13.95
CA PRO A 199 -16.94 5.56 -14.95
C PRO A 199 -16.43 6.95 -14.59
N TYR A 200 -16.50 7.32 -13.32
CA TYR A 200 -16.00 8.61 -12.83
C TYR A 200 -14.47 8.70 -12.92
N GLY A 201 -13.77 7.65 -12.51
CA GLY A 201 -12.32 7.57 -12.63
C GLY A 201 -11.83 7.63 -14.09
N LEU A 202 -12.51 6.94 -15.01
CA LEU A 202 -12.23 7.01 -16.45
C LEU A 202 -12.51 8.41 -17.00
N TRP A 203 -13.58 9.05 -16.59
CA TRP A 203 -13.91 10.40 -17.01
C TRP A 203 -12.83 11.41 -16.56
N ILE A 204 -12.40 11.35 -15.29
CA ILE A 204 -11.30 12.19 -14.79
C ILE A 204 -10.03 11.95 -15.59
N ARG A 205 -9.61 10.70 -15.81
CA ARG A 205 -8.37 10.37 -16.52
C ARG A 205 -8.42 10.78 -17.99
N ARG A 206 -9.58 10.68 -18.63
CA ARG A 206 -9.77 11.18 -20.02
C ARG A 206 -9.77 12.71 -20.12
N SER A 207 -10.12 13.42 -19.08
CA SER A 207 -10.10 14.88 -19.04
C SER A 207 -8.75 15.49 -18.68
N LEU A 208 -7.79 14.68 -18.18
CA LEU A 208 -6.44 15.15 -17.90
C LEU A 208 -5.71 15.52 -19.21
N PRO A 209 -4.97 16.64 -19.24
CA PRO A 209 -4.13 16.98 -20.36
C PRO A 209 -3.02 15.94 -20.54
N GLU A 210 -2.64 15.65 -21.79
CA GLU A 210 -1.45 14.85 -22.06
C GLU A 210 -0.22 15.63 -21.56
N THR A 211 0.50 15.03 -20.62
CA THR A 211 1.69 15.66 -20.01
C THR A 211 2.99 15.21 -20.66
N LEU A 212 2.93 14.26 -21.57
CA LEU A 212 4.06 13.92 -22.42
C LEU A 212 4.23 15.05 -23.45
N HIS A 213 4.96 16.10 -23.07
CA HIS A 213 5.57 16.94 -24.07
C HIS A 213 6.52 16.00 -24.82
N GLN A 214 6.33 15.85 -26.15
CA GLN A 214 7.34 15.21 -26.98
C GLN A 214 8.65 15.93 -26.64
N PRO A 215 9.66 15.25 -26.07
CA PRO A 215 10.97 15.86 -26.03
C PRO A 215 11.26 16.17 -27.50
N GLU A 216 11.55 17.44 -27.80
CA GLU A 216 12.28 17.74 -29.03
C GLU A 216 13.32 16.62 -29.15
N ARG A 217 13.41 16.00 -30.33
CA ARG A 217 14.36 14.93 -30.64
C ARG A 217 15.78 15.45 -30.43
N HIS A 218 16.14 15.70 -29.20
CA HIS A 218 17.52 15.79 -28.79
C HIS A 218 17.97 14.34 -28.61
N GLU A 219 18.85 13.97 -29.49
CA GLU A 219 19.62 12.74 -29.58
C GLU A 219 19.74 12.08 -28.21
N VAL A 220 19.17 10.86 -28.10
CA VAL A 220 19.44 9.97 -26.98
C VAL A 220 20.94 9.74 -26.98
N GLN A 221 21.66 10.55 -26.21
CA GLN A 221 23.07 10.30 -25.99
C GLN A 221 23.20 8.95 -25.29
N PRO A 222 23.98 8.00 -25.85
CA PRO A 222 24.22 6.67 -25.24
C PRO A 222 24.74 6.77 -23.78
N SER A 223 25.22 7.93 -23.40
CA SER A 223 25.70 8.33 -22.08
C SER A 223 24.62 8.29 -20.96
N ALA A 224 23.34 8.45 -21.26
CA ALA A 224 22.31 8.55 -20.21
C ALA A 224 22.06 7.23 -19.49
N ALA A 225 22.06 6.09 -20.20
CA ALA A 225 21.87 4.77 -19.58
C ALA A 225 23.09 4.36 -18.76
N THR A 226 24.30 4.60 -19.25
CA THR A 226 25.55 4.35 -18.52
C THR A 226 25.71 5.29 -17.33
N THR A 227 25.29 6.55 -17.44
CA THR A 227 25.25 7.51 -16.34
C THR A 227 24.20 7.13 -15.30
N GLY A 228 23.03 6.65 -15.72
CA GLY A 228 21.96 6.18 -14.82
C GLY A 228 22.39 4.95 -14.00
N LEU A 229 23.04 3.97 -14.62
CA LEU A 229 23.59 2.79 -13.94
C LEU A 229 24.74 3.17 -12.99
N GLY A 230 25.61 4.11 -13.38
CA GLY A 230 26.67 4.64 -12.51
C GLY A 230 26.10 5.31 -11.26
N LEU A 231 25.08 6.18 -11.42
CA LEU A 231 24.38 6.83 -10.32
C LEU A 231 23.66 5.84 -9.41
N ALA A 232 23.01 4.82 -9.98
CA ALA A 232 22.36 3.75 -9.22
C ALA A 232 23.39 2.95 -8.39
N ARG A 233 24.56 2.63 -8.98
CA ARG A 233 25.65 1.96 -8.28
C ARG A 233 26.23 2.83 -7.14
N GLN A 234 26.35 4.12 -7.35
CA GLN A 234 26.78 5.07 -6.31
C GLN A 234 25.73 5.19 -5.20
N SER A 235 24.44 5.09 -5.53
CA SER A 235 23.31 5.17 -4.60
C SER A 235 22.94 3.82 -3.98
N ARG A 236 23.69 2.73 -4.24
CA ARG A 236 23.36 1.36 -3.80
C ARG A 236 23.03 1.24 -2.32
N ARG A 237 23.76 1.97 -1.46
CA ARG A 237 23.53 1.98 -0.01
C ARG A 237 22.12 2.52 0.30
N VAL A 238 21.73 3.64 -0.30
CA VAL A 238 20.41 4.24 -0.09
C VAL A 238 19.29 3.30 -0.61
N ILE A 239 19.51 2.67 -1.76
CA ILE A 239 18.57 1.72 -2.36
C ILE A 239 18.39 0.49 -1.46
N ILE A 240 19.49 -0.11 -0.97
CA ILE A 240 19.42 -1.29 -0.09
C ILE A 240 18.76 -0.94 1.25
N LEU A 241 19.18 0.15 1.90
CA LEU A 241 18.57 0.59 3.15
C LEU A 241 17.08 0.92 2.96
N GLY A 242 16.75 1.60 1.86
CA GLY A 242 15.37 1.89 1.49
C GLY A 242 14.53 0.63 1.29
N LEU A 243 15.10 -0.40 0.64
CA LEU A 243 14.44 -1.69 0.44
C LEU A 243 14.17 -2.39 1.78
N VAL A 244 15.14 -2.44 2.69
CA VAL A 244 14.98 -3.08 4.01
C VAL A 244 13.93 -2.35 4.86
N VAL A 245 13.97 -1.01 4.90
CA VAL A 245 12.98 -0.23 5.65
C VAL A 245 11.59 -0.38 5.04
N LEU A 246 11.50 -0.39 3.71
CA LEU A 246 10.22 -0.58 3.03
C LEU A 246 9.69 -2.01 3.18
N ALA A 247 10.56 -3.02 3.21
CA ALA A 247 10.17 -4.41 3.50
C ALA A 247 9.50 -4.50 4.88
N TYR A 248 10.12 -3.94 5.92
CA TYR A 248 9.50 -3.81 7.24
C TYR A 248 8.14 -3.11 7.18
N GLY A 249 8.09 -1.94 6.54
CA GLY A 249 6.85 -1.17 6.41
C GLY A 249 5.76 -1.92 5.67
N THR A 250 6.14 -2.67 4.67
CA THR A 250 5.24 -3.53 3.89
C THR A 250 4.69 -4.66 4.78
N ILE A 251 5.56 -5.39 5.48
CA ILE A 251 5.14 -6.43 6.43
C ILE A 251 4.15 -5.86 7.46
N ALA A 252 4.50 -4.77 8.12
CA ALA A 252 3.65 -4.15 9.13
C ALA A 252 2.32 -3.63 8.56
N THR A 253 2.32 -3.11 7.31
CA THR A 253 1.11 -2.67 6.63
C THR A 253 0.17 -3.83 6.30
N TYR A 254 0.68 -4.90 5.68
CA TYR A 254 -0.15 -6.04 5.30
C TYR A 254 -0.55 -6.89 6.50
N THR A 255 0.23 -6.90 7.57
CA THR A 255 -0.20 -7.42 8.88
C THR A 255 -1.37 -6.62 9.45
N SER A 256 -1.37 -5.29 9.31
CA SER A 256 -2.53 -4.49 9.73
C SER A 256 -3.78 -4.74 8.89
N GLN A 257 -3.63 -5.06 7.61
CA GLN A 257 -4.77 -5.44 6.76
C GLN A 257 -5.31 -6.85 7.09
N TYR A 258 -4.51 -7.68 7.75
CA TYR A 258 -4.92 -9.01 8.23
C TYR A 258 -5.82 -8.93 9.48
N PHE A 259 -6.01 -7.77 10.11
CA PHE A 259 -6.80 -7.64 11.35
C PHE A 259 -8.24 -8.16 11.22
N ALA A 260 -8.88 -7.96 10.06
CA ALA A 260 -10.21 -8.51 9.82
C ALA A 260 -10.22 -10.04 9.89
N THR A 261 -9.27 -10.68 9.22
CA THR A 261 -9.10 -12.13 9.24
C THR A 261 -8.65 -12.62 10.62
N TYR A 262 -7.72 -11.93 11.27
CA TYR A 262 -7.24 -12.25 12.60
C TYR A 262 -8.35 -12.26 13.65
N ALA A 263 -9.19 -11.22 13.64
CA ALA A 263 -10.30 -11.11 14.60
C ALA A 263 -11.34 -12.23 14.37
N GLN A 264 -11.66 -12.56 13.12
CA GLN A 264 -12.64 -13.60 12.80
C GLN A 264 -12.08 -15.01 12.98
N ASN A 265 -10.94 -15.29 12.35
CA ASN A 265 -10.40 -16.65 12.25
C ASN A 265 -9.60 -17.09 13.49
N THR A 266 -8.87 -16.14 14.12
CA THR A 266 -7.99 -16.46 15.26
C THR A 266 -8.64 -16.16 16.60
N LEU A 267 -9.33 -15.03 16.73
CA LEU A 267 -9.96 -14.62 18.00
C LEU A 267 -11.44 -15.02 18.08
N HIS A 268 -12.02 -15.54 16.99
CA HIS A 268 -13.44 -15.95 16.89
C HIS A 268 -14.41 -14.82 17.28
N MET A 269 -14.05 -13.58 16.93
CA MET A 269 -14.87 -12.40 17.17
C MET A 269 -15.84 -12.14 16.04
N SER A 270 -16.86 -11.32 16.29
CA SER A 270 -17.87 -11.00 15.27
C SER A 270 -17.26 -10.29 14.06
N THR A 271 -17.81 -10.56 12.87
CA THR A 271 -17.39 -9.92 11.61
C THR A 271 -17.51 -8.39 11.68
N ARG A 272 -18.53 -7.87 12.41
CA ARG A 272 -18.69 -6.43 12.67
C ARG A 272 -17.49 -5.85 13.45
N ALA A 273 -17.05 -6.51 14.51
CA ALA A 273 -15.88 -6.07 15.29
C ALA A 273 -14.60 -6.13 14.43
N ALA A 274 -14.46 -7.14 13.58
CA ALA A 274 -13.33 -7.33 12.70
C ALA A 274 -13.21 -6.18 11.64
N PHE A 275 -14.29 -5.84 10.95
CA PHE A 275 -14.29 -4.69 10.04
C PHE A 275 -14.15 -3.35 10.78
N GLY A 276 -14.74 -3.23 11.98
CA GLY A 276 -14.53 -2.07 12.84
C GLY A 276 -13.06 -1.85 13.19
N ALA A 277 -12.33 -2.92 13.51
CA ALA A 277 -10.89 -2.86 13.77
C ALA A 277 -10.10 -2.42 12.53
N THR A 278 -10.48 -2.88 11.34
CA THR A 278 -9.87 -2.43 10.09
C THR A 278 -10.05 -0.91 9.88
N VAL A 279 -11.26 -0.40 10.12
CA VAL A 279 -11.54 1.05 10.05
C VAL A 279 -10.71 1.81 11.08
N ALA A 280 -10.71 1.36 12.35
CA ALA A 280 -9.98 2.01 13.43
C ALA A 280 -8.47 2.07 13.15
N THR A 281 -7.88 0.95 12.69
CA THR A 281 -6.47 0.87 12.33
C THR A 281 -6.09 1.86 11.23
N ASN A 282 -6.85 1.89 10.13
CA ASN A 282 -6.54 2.73 8.99
C ASN A 282 -6.83 4.22 9.26
N ALA A 283 -7.88 4.55 10.02
CA ALA A 283 -8.18 5.92 10.43
C ALA A 283 -7.07 6.49 11.34
N ALA A 284 -6.65 5.74 12.33
CA ALA A 284 -5.55 6.14 13.20
C ALA A 284 -4.22 6.25 12.42
N ALA A 285 -3.95 5.33 11.50
CA ALA A 285 -2.76 5.36 10.65
C ALA A 285 -2.77 6.56 9.68
N LEU A 286 -3.94 6.97 9.15
CA LEU A 286 -4.07 8.14 8.28
C LEU A 286 -3.69 9.42 9.02
N VAL A 287 -4.21 9.62 10.22
CA VAL A 287 -3.83 10.75 11.08
C VAL A 287 -2.34 10.72 11.38
N ALA A 288 -1.83 9.55 11.76
CA ALA A 288 -0.45 9.35 12.17
C ALA A 288 0.55 9.63 11.03
N ILE A 289 0.26 9.20 9.79
CA ILE A 289 1.18 9.38 8.67
C ILE A 289 1.29 10.85 8.26
N LEU A 290 0.19 11.59 8.27
CA LEU A 290 0.17 13.03 8.00
C LEU A 290 0.88 13.80 9.12
N TYR A 291 0.63 13.43 10.39
CA TYR A 291 1.31 13.97 11.55
C TYR A 291 2.83 13.72 11.49
N GLY A 292 3.23 12.49 11.18
CA GLY A 292 4.65 12.12 11.03
C GLY A 292 5.33 12.87 9.89
N GLY A 293 4.65 13.04 8.75
CA GLY A 293 5.12 13.85 7.64
C GLY A 293 5.37 15.30 8.04
N TRP A 294 4.38 15.92 8.70
CA TRP A 294 4.47 17.29 9.22
C TRP A 294 5.56 17.45 10.30
N LEU A 295 5.61 16.51 11.25
CA LEU A 295 6.62 16.53 12.32
C LEU A 295 8.02 16.43 11.74
N SER A 296 8.20 15.58 10.72
CA SER A 296 9.50 15.38 10.06
C SER A 296 9.99 16.62 9.29
N ASP A 297 9.09 17.48 8.84
CA ASP A 297 9.44 18.77 8.24
C ASP A 297 9.98 19.76 9.28
N ARG A 298 9.70 19.55 10.59
CA ARG A 298 10.12 20.44 11.69
C ARG A 298 11.36 19.97 12.43
N ILE A 299 11.40 18.68 12.81
CA ILE A 299 12.47 18.15 13.66
C ILE A 299 13.49 17.26 12.92
N GLY A 300 13.26 16.98 11.65
CA GLY A 300 14.11 16.14 10.82
C GLY A 300 13.47 14.77 10.49
N ARG A 301 13.98 14.12 9.45
CA ARG A 301 13.45 12.83 8.98
C ARG A 301 13.81 11.69 9.93
N LYS A 302 15.10 11.60 10.28
CA LYS A 302 15.67 10.51 11.06
C LYS A 302 15.06 10.38 12.46
N PRO A 303 14.89 11.44 13.27
CA PRO A 303 14.23 11.33 14.58
C PRO A 303 12.80 10.80 14.49
N VAL A 304 12.03 11.27 13.50
CA VAL A 304 10.62 10.83 13.32
C VAL A 304 10.53 9.40 12.81
N MET A 305 11.53 8.89 12.11
CA MET A 305 11.60 7.47 11.74
C MET A 305 11.97 6.58 12.92
N LEU A 306 12.95 6.99 13.74
CA LEU A 306 13.52 6.14 14.78
C LEU A 306 12.65 6.06 16.04
N TRP A 307 12.31 7.20 16.67
CA TRP A 307 11.62 7.18 17.95
C TRP A 307 10.23 6.55 17.93
N PRO A 308 9.34 6.87 16.97
CA PRO A 308 8.05 6.19 16.89
C PRO A 308 8.18 4.68 16.65
N ASN A 309 9.21 4.25 15.90
CA ASN A 309 9.45 2.83 15.69
C ASN A 309 9.90 2.10 16.96
N VAL A 310 10.72 2.73 17.81
CA VAL A 310 11.06 2.19 19.13
C VAL A 310 9.78 2.03 19.99
N VAL A 311 8.96 3.08 20.03
CA VAL A 311 7.68 3.03 20.75
C VAL A 311 6.81 1.88 20.22
N PHE A 312 6.70 1.74 18.92
CA PHE A 312 5.94 0.65 18.28
C PHE A 312 6.46 -0.73 18.68
N LEU A 313 7.78 -0.95 18.64
CA LEU A 313 8.41 -2.23 18.99
C LEU A 313 8.20 -2.60 20.47
N VAL A 314 8.21 -1.60 21.37
CA VAL A 314 7.98 -1.83 22.81
C VAL A 314 6.53 -2.19 23.09
N ILE A 315 5.57 -1.51 22.44
CA ILE A 315 4.17 -1.65 22.78
C ILE A 315 3.44 -2.74 22.00
N VAL A 316 3.93 -3.18 20.83
CA VAL A 316 3.18 -4.10 19.97
C VAL A 316 2.88 -5.43 20.65
N TYR A 317 3.83 -6.02 21.37
CA TYR A 317 3.62 -7.28 22.08
C TYR A 317 2.61 -7.16 23.22
N PRO A 318 2.77 -6.28 24.24
CA PRO A 318 1.79 -6.11 25.30
C PRO A 318 0.41 -5.67 24.79
N LEU A 319 0.36 -4.92 23.68
CA LEU A 319 -0.89 -4.54 23.03
C LEU A 319 -1.67 -5.76 22.53
N PHE A 320 -0.99 -6.70 21.87
CA PHE A 320 -1.63 -7.93 21.41
C PHE A 320 -1.98 -8.88 22.56
N VAL A 321 -1.17 -8.95 23.61
CA VAL A 321 -1.55 -9.67 24.84
C VAL A 321 -2.87 -9.12 25.36
N TRP A 322 -3.00 -7.81 25.49
CA TRP A 322 -4.24 -7.18 25.93
C TRP A 322 -5.45 -7.48 25.03
N ILE A 323 -5.26 -7.48 23.71
CA ILE A 323 -6.33 -7.82 22.75
C ILE A 323 -6.77 -9.29 22.91
N VAL A 324 -5.80 -10.22 23.03
CA VAL A 324 -6.05 -11.66 23.10
C VAL A 324 -6.73 -12.04 24.44
N ASP A 325 -6.30 -11.45 25.54
CA ASP A 325 -6.82 -11.77 26.87
C ASP A 325 -8.22 -11.18 27.09
N ALA A 326 -8.44 -9.93 26.67
CA ALA A 326 -9.71 -9.25 26.90
C ALA A 326 -10.84 -9.76 25.99
N ARG A 327 -10.54 -10.20 24.78
CA ARG A 327 -11.50 -10.64 23.73
C ARG A 327 -12.73 -9.75 23.60
N SER A 328 -12.55 -8.45 23.85
CA SER A 328 -13.62 -7.44 23.81
C SER A 328 -13.54 -6.67 22.49
N SER A 329 -14.69 -6.39 21.89
CA SER A 329 -14.75 -5.55 20.67
C SER A 329 -14.16 -4.16 20.89
N THR A 330 -14.40 -3.55 22.05
CA THR A 330 -13.84 -2.24 22.39
C THR A 330 -12.32 -2.30 22.49
N VAL A 331 -11.76 -3.33 23.15
CA VAL A 331 -10.32 -3.51 23.27
C VAL A 331 -9.69 -3.78 21.90
N LEU A 332 -10.35 -4.57 21.05
CA LEU A 332 -9.89 -4.81 19.69
C LEU A 332 -9.82 -3.51 18.88
N LEU A 333 -10.85 -2.66 18.93
CA LEU A 333 -10.88 -1.40 18.19
C LEU A 333 -9.82 -0.42 18.70
N VAL A 334 -9.70 -0.25 20.01
CA VAL A 334 -8.69 0.63 20.61
C VAL A 334 -7.29 0.13 20.34
N GLY A 335 -7.05 -1.17 20.51
CA GLY A 335 -5.77 -1.80 20.22
C GLY A 335 -5.37 -1.69 18.75
N ALA A 336 -6.33 -1.91 17.83
CA ALA A 336 -6.15 -1.73 16.41
C ALA A 336 -5.79 -0.27 16.05
N ALA A 337 -6.44 0.71 16.67
CA ALA A 337 -6.12 2.13 16.48
C ALA A 337 -4.70 2.47 17.01
N ILE A 338 -4.32 1.99 18.19
CA ILE A 338 -2.97 2.18 18.75
C ILE A 338 -1.92 1.56 17.83
N PHE A 339 -2.14 0.34 17.36
CA PHE A 339 -1.26 -0.34 16.40
C PHE A 339 -1.10 0.48 15.12
N GLY A 340 -2.22 0.92 14.52
CA GLY A 340 -2.23 1.72 13.30
C GLY A 340 -1.49 3.04 13.46
N PHE A 341 -1.74 3.76 14.55
CA PHE A 341 -1.13 5.05 14.83
C PHE A 341 0.39 4.93 15.01
N THR A 342 0.83 4.10 15.95
CA THR A 342 2.25 3.99 16.32
C THR A 342 3.11 3.47 15.19
N ARG A 343 2.58 2.52 14.40
CA ARG A 343 3.23 2.03 13.18
C ARG A 343 3.42 3.11 12.12
N ALA A 344 2.43 3.98 11.90
CA ALA A 344 2.38 4.85 10.73
C ALA A 344 3.16 6.16 10.87
N VAL A 345 3.38 6.67 12.10
CA VAL A 345 4.07 7.96 12.32
C VAL A 345 5.43 8.00 11.61
N GLY A 346 6.27 6.99 11.80
CA GLY A 346 7.61 6.92 11.21
C GLY A 346 7.59 6.86 9.68
N PHE A 347 6.58 6.22 9.10
CA PHE A 347 6.45 6.09 7.65
C PHE A 347 6.07 7.40 6.94
N GLY A 348 5.44 8.36 7.62
CA GLY A 348 5.21 9.70 7.09
C GLY A 348 6.52 10.44 6.76
N ALA A 349 7.60 10.15 7.48
CA ALA A 349 8.94 10.69 7.22
C ALA A 349 9.73 9.88 6.19
N PHE A 350 9.56 8.56 6.17
CA PHE A 350 10.41 7.62 5.41
C PHE A 350 10.40 7.87 3.89
N PHE A 351 9.21 8.02 3.27
CA PHE A 351 9.15 8.23 1.83
C PHE A 351 9.81 9.53 1.40
N ALA A 352 9.65 10.59 2.19
CA ALA A 352 10.35 11.84 1.94
C ALA A 352 11.87 11.65 2.09
N ALA A 353 12.33 10.98 3.17
CA ALA A 353 13.74 10.70 3.41
C ALA A 353 14.39 9.90 2.28
N LEU A 354 13.75 8.82 1.84
CA LEU A 354 14.24 7.97 0.76
C LEU A 354 14.31 8.77 -0.55
N THR A 355 13.25 9.48 -0.90
CA THR A 355 13.15 10.23 -2.16
C THR A 355 14.12 11.40 -2.19
N GLU A 356 14.35 12.11 -1.08
CA GLU A 356 15.33 13.19 -0.95
C GLU A 356 16.78 12.69 -1.03
N SER A 357 17.03 11.44 -0.64
CA SER A 357 18.37 10.82 -0.65
C SER A 357 18.79 10.30 -2.03
N LEU A 358 17.87 10.23 -2.98
CA LEU A 358 18.13 9.74 -4.34
C LEU A 358 18.40 10.90 -5.31
N PRO A 359 19.44 10.79 -6.20
CA PRO A 359 19.71 11.76 -7.25
C PRO A 359 18.50 11.96 -8.17
N LYS A 360 18.22 13.21 -8.57
CA LYS A 360 17.06 13.54 -9.42
C LYS A 360 16.90 12.65 -10.66
N PRO A 361 17.96 12.37 -11.46
CA PRO A 361 17.80 11.60 -12.71
C PRO A 361 17.32 10.17 -12.52
N ILE A 362 17.60 9.53 -11.39
CA ILE A 362 17.25 8.12 -11.11
C ILE A 362 16.16 7.97 -10.04
N ARG A 363 15.71 9.07 -9.43
CA ARG A 363 14.83 9.08 -8.27
C ARG A 363 13.54 8.29 -8.46
N GLY A 364 12.81 8.57 -9.53
CA GLY A 364 11.53 7.91 -9.82
C GLY A 364 11.71 6.41 -10.08
N GLY A 365 12.68 6.05 -10.91
CA GLY A 365 12.98 4.65 -11.24
C GLY A 365 13.51 3.85 -10.05
N ALA A 366 14.47 4.40 -9.29
CA ALA A 366 15.00 3.74 -8.10
C ALA A 366 13.91 3.53 -7.03
N LEU A 367 13.07 4.54 -6.80
CA LEU A 367 11.94 4.43 -5.87
C LEU A 367 10.92 3.38 -6.33
N ALA A 368 10.61 3.35 -7.63
CA ALA A 368 9.71 2.34 -8.20
C ALA A 368 10.25 0.91 -8.03
N ILE A 369 11.55 0.70 -8.25
CA ILE A 369 12.20 -0.61 -8.04
C ILE A 369 12.15 -1.02 -6.56
N VAL A 370 12.54 -0.13 -5.65
CA VAL A 370 12.51 -0.38 -4.20
C VAL A 370 11.09 -0.71 -3.75
N TYR A 371 10.11 0.06 -4.19
CA TYR A 371 8.70 -0.15 -3.86
C TYR A 371 8.17 -1.46 -4.43
N ALA A 372 8.32 -1.69 -5.73
CA ALA A 372 7.82 -2.88 -6.40
C ALA A 372 8.44 -4.17 -5.84
N THR A 373 9.76 -4.18 -5.59
CA THR A 373 10.47 -5.33 -5.04
C THR A 373 10.00 -5.65 -3.62
N SER A 374 9.95 -4.64 -2.74
CA SER A 374 9.51 -4.85 -1.35
C SER A 374 8.07 -5.34 -1.27
N ILE A 375 7.18 -4.77 -2.08
CA ILE A 375 5.76 -5.18 -2.08
C ILE A 375 5.57 -6.54 -2.75
N ALA A 376 6.27 -6.84 -3.83
CA ALA A 376 6.15 -8.14 -4.50
C ALA A 376 6.56 -9.30 -3.58
N ILE A 377 7.64 -9.12 -2.82
CA ILE A 377 8.16 -10.17 -1.94
C ILE A 377 7.38 -10.22 -0.62
N PHE A 378 7.26 -9.09 0.08
CA PHE A 378 6.77 -9.04 1.44
C PHE A 378 5.28 -8.67 1.56
N GLY A 379 4.72 -7.95 0.58
CA GLY A 379 3.30 -7.56 0.59
C GLY A 379 2.39 -8.75 0.34
N GLY A 380 2.70 -9.54 -0.68
CA GLY A 380 1.93 -10.74 -1.01
C GLY A 380 2.04 -11.82 0.05
N THR A 381 3.22 -12.01 0.63
CA THR A 381 3.48 -13.12 1.56
C THR A 381 3.13 -12.83 3.01
N ALA A 382 3.06 -11.55 3.43
CA ALA A 382 2.93 -11.19 4.84
C ALA A 382 1.72 -11.83 5.53
N GLN A 383 0.56 -11.81 4.90
CA GLN A 383 -0.68 -12.39 5.47
C GLN A 383 -0.60 -13.92 5.54
N ASN A 384 -0.04 -14.57 4.51
CA ASN A 384 0.18 -16.02 4.51
C ASN A 384 1.16 -16.44 5.61
N VAL A 385 2.27 -15.70 5.79
CA VAL A 385 3.25 -15.96 6.83
C VAL A 385 2.63 -15.82 8.21
N VAL A 386 1.83 -14.77 8.45
CA VAL A 386 1.13 -14.58 9.73
C VAL A 386 0.14 -15.71 9.99
N ALA A 387 -0.71 -16.05 9.01
CA ALA A 387 -1.68 -17.13 9.16
C ALA A 387 -1.00 -18.48 9.43
N TRP A 388 0.08 -18.77 8.70
CA TRP A 388 0.88 -19.98 8.87
C TRP A 388 1.56 -20.05 10.24
N LEU A 389 2.19 -18.95 10.69
CA LEU A 389 2.83 -18.88 12.01
C LEU A 389 1.82 -19.13 13.14
N ILE A 390 0.65 -18.52 13.09
CA ILE A 390 -0.42 -18.74 14.07
C ILE A 390 -0.86 -20.21 14.04
N HIS A 391 -1.06 -20.79 12.86
CA HIS A 391 -1.50 -22.18 12.72
C HIS A 391 -0.47 -23.18 13.28
N VAL A 392 0.81 -23.05 12.90
CA VAL A 392 1.87 -23.97 13.32
C VAL A 392 2.19 -23.86 14.82
N THR A 393 2.14 -22.64 15.37
CA THR A 393 2.46 -22.42 16.79
C THR A 393 1.26 -22.58 17.72
N GLY A 394 0.03 -22.56 17.17
CA GLY A 394 -1.20 -22.48 17.97
C GLY A 394 -1.32 -21.20 18.81
N ASN A 395 -0.41 -20.22 18.60
CA ASN A 395 -0.31 -19.02 19.44
C ASN A 395 -0.81 -17.77 18.67
N PRO A 396 -1.89 -17.13 19.14
CA PRO A 396 -2.40 -15.91 18.51
C PRO A 396 -1.39 -14.74 18.56
N LEU A 397 -0.41 -14.76 19.46
CA LEU A 397 0.63 -13.72 19.55
C LEU A 397 1.73 -13.87 18.50
N ALA A 398 1.77 -14.95 17.72
CA ALA A 398 2.80 -15.18 16.70
C ALA A 398 2.83 -14.07 15.62
N ILE A 399 1.71 -13.40 15.38
CA ILE A 399 1.62 -12.20 14.53
C ILE A 399 2.62 -11.10 14.96
N THR A 400 2.82 -10.93 16.28
CA THR A 400 3.73 -9.91 16.81
C THR A 400 5.19 -10.25 16.54
N TRP A 401 5.56 -11.53 16.60
CA TRP A 401 6.94 -11.97 16.39
C TRP A 401 7.44 -11.61 15.00
N TYR A 402 6.60 -11.84 13.99
CA TYR A 402 6.95 -11.50 12.61
C TYR A 402 7.15 -10.00 12.42
N VAL A 403 6.22 -9.19 12.96
CA VAL A 403 6.30 -7.73 12.85
C VAL A 403 7.46 -7.16 13.66
N MET A 404 7.72 -7.69 14.85
CA MET A 404 8.86 -7.27 15.70
C MET A 404 10.19 -7.61 15.06
N PHE A 405 10.35 -8.83 14.54
CA PHE A 405 11.55 -9.25 13.83
C PHE A 405 11.85 -8.32 12.65
N ALA A 406 10.87 -8.11 11.78
CA ALA A 406 11.00 -7.18 10.66
C ALA A 406 11.26 -5.74 11.13
N GLY A 407 10.60 -5.32 12.21
CA GLY A 407 10.72 -3.99 12.80
C GLY A 407 12.11 -3.69 13.37
N VAL A 408 12.74 -4.68 14.01
CA VAL A 408 14.12 -4.55 14.50
C VAL A 408 15.11 -4.39 13.33
N ILE A 409 14.96 -5.21 12.29
CA ILE A 409 15.79 -5.11 11.07
C ILE A 409 15.58 -3.75 10.40
N GLY A 410 14.32 -3.33 10.26
CA GLY A 410 13.97 -2.03 9.71
C GLY A 410 14.54 -0.87 10.54
N HIS A 411 14.50 -0.98 11.87
CA HIS A 411 15.06 0.01 12.78
C HIS A 411 16.57 0.16 12.61
N ILE A 412 17.29 -0.96 12.56
CA ILE A 412 18.74 -0.97 12.30
C ILE A 412 19.03 -0.28 10.95
N ALA A 413 18.29 -0.60 9.90
CA ALA A 413 18.46 0.04 8.60
C ALA A 413 18.19 1.56 8.67
N MET A 414 17.15 2.01 9.40
CA MET A 414 16.87 3.44 9.61
C MET A 414 18.00 4.16 10.33
N MET A 415 18.70 3.52 11.28
CA MET A 415 19.85 4.10 11.96
C MET A 415 20.99 4.45 10.99
N PHE A 416 21.17 3.65 9.94
CA PHE A 416 22.19 3.86 8.91
C PHE A 416 21.77 4.81 7.77
N MET A 417 20.49 5.22 7.71
CA MET A 417 20.05 6.25 6.77
C MET A 417 20.59 7.63 7.20
N LEU A 418 20.93 8.44 6.19
CA LEU A 418 21.40 9.81 6.43
C LEU A 418 20.19 10.74 6.66
N GLU A 419 20.39 11.77 7.49
CA GLU A 419 19.42 12.84 7.65
C GLU A 419 19.31 13.65 6.34
N SER A 420 18.11 13.74 5.80
CA SER A 420 17.86 14.40 4.51
C SER A 420 17.05 15.69 4.63
N ALA A 421 16.46 15.95 5.81
CA ALA A 421 15.58 17.09 6.01
C ALA A 421 16.29 18.43 5.74
N PRO A 422 15.68 19.31 4.93
CA PRO A 422 16.26 20.63 4.65
C PRO A 422 16.48 21.47 5.91
N VAL A 423 15.62 21.33 6.92
CA VAL A 423 15.73 22.05 8.20
C VAL A 423 17.01 21.70 8.96
N ARG A 424 17.40 20.41 8.95
CA ARG A 424 18.62 19.94 9.62
C ARG A 424 19.88 20.25 8.81
N ARG A 425 19.81 20.12 7.49
CA ARG A 425 20.93 20.48 6.60
C ARG A 425 21.26 21.97 6.68
N ALA A 426 20.23 22.83 6.74
CA ALA A 426 20.42 24.27 6.93
C ALA A 426 20.97 24.63 8.32
N ALA A 427 20.67 23.88 9.36
CA ALA A 427 21.21 24.07 10.70
C ALA A 427 22.68 23.65 10.78
N ALA A 428 23.05 22.52 10.15
CA ALA A 428 24.44 22.07 10.08
C ALA A 428 25.33 23.05 9.31
N ALA A 429 24.82 23.60 8.19
CA ALA A 429 25.55 24.61 7.40
C ALA A 429 25.71 25.99 8.08
N LYS A 430 25.01 26.25 9.17
CA LYS A 430 25.13 27.48 9.96
C LYS A 430 26.01 27.32 11.22
N GLY A 431 26.33 26.08 11.59
CA GLY A 431 27.13 25.73 12.75
C GLY A 431 28.62 25.50 12.44
N ASP A 432 28.97 25.51 11.13
CA ASP A 432 30.31 25.59 10.58
C ASP A 432 30.61 27.03 10.14
#